data_6737a429e9ca886cdbf1f53d99c7aec5
#
_entry.id   6737a429e9ca886cdbf1f53d99c7aec5
#
_cell.length_a   1.000
_cell.length_b   1.000
_cell.length_c   1.000
_cell.angle_alpha   90.00
_cell.angle_beta   90.00
_cell.angle_gamma   90.00
#
_symmetry.space_group_name_H-M   'P 1'
#
loop_
_entity.id
_entity.type
_entity.pdbx_description
1 polymer ?
#
loop_
_entity_poly.entity_id
_entity_poly.type
_entity_poly.pdbx_seq_one_letter_code
_entity_poly.pdbx_strand_id
1 'polypeptide(L)'
;MGDVIAFPVRGRAERSPEPRASVGRSAVRPTASRSRPPSPAPTPPLWREVAGRVLRDERHRQRRTLAQVAERAGMSVQYLSEIERGRKEASSEMLAAVCGSLGLSLGQFAFRCAGAIDRASTRPTGPVLLAA
;
A
#
# COMPACT_ATOMS: atom_id res chain seq x y z
N MET A 1 35.67 22.03 -1.60
CA MET A 1 36.30 21.46 -0.40
C MET A 1 35.19 20.90 0.47
N GLY A 2 34.96 19.62 0.40
CA GLY A 2 33.91 18.93 1.14
C GLY A 2 34.45 18.44 2.46
N ASP A 3 33.94 18.95 3.55
CA ASP A 3 34.21 18.43 4.88
C ASP A 3 33.49 17.11 5.07
N VAL A 4 34.26 16.05 5.14
CA VAL A 4 33.77 14.73 5.53
C VAL A 4 33.67 14.72 7.06
N ILE A 5 32.44 14.77 7.57
CA ILE A 5 32.19 14.60 8.99
C ILE A 5 32.24 13.10 9.30
N ALA A 6 33.36 12.66 9.88
CA ALA A 6 33.50 11.31 10.41
C ALA A 6 32.73 11.21 11.74
N PHE A 7 31.73 10.38 11.81
CA PHE A 7 31.10 10.00 13.06
C PHE A 7 32.00 9.05 13.85
N PRO A 8 32.36 9.36 15.12
CA PRO A 8 33.12 8.42 15.94
C PRO A 8 32.24 7.22 16.29
N VAL A 9 32.66 6.06 15.82
CA VAL A 9 32.11 4.79 16.27
C VAL A 9 32.61 4.55 17.70
N ARG A 10 31.77 4.78 18.70
CA ARG A 10 32.04 4.28 20.04
C ARG A 10 31.62 2.82 20.11
N GLY A 11 32.54 1.96 19.78
CA GLY A 11 32.49 0.56 20.16
C GLY A 11 33.23 0.37 21.43
N ARG A 12 32.59 0.00 22.48
CA ARG A 12 33.02 -0.95 23.48
C ARG A 12 31.96 -1.08 24.55
N ALA A 13 31.15 -2.08 24.41
CA ALA A 13 30.36 -2.58 25.51
C ALA A 13 31.29 -3.42 26.39
N GLU A 14 31.63 -2.94 27.55
CA GLU A 14 32.25 -3.75 28.58
C GLU A 14 31.20 -4.73 29.10
N ARG A 15 31.60 -5.99 29.05
CA ARG A 15 30.82 -7.08 29.62
C ARG A 15 30.91 -7.00 31.13
N SER A 16 29.82 -6.75 31.77
CA SER A 16 29.66 -7.01 33.19
C SER A 16 29.34 -8.49 33.39
N PRO A 17 29.97 -9.15 34.36
CA PRO A 17 29.69 -10.55 34.63
C PRO A 17 28.34 -10.70 35.29
N GLU A 18 27.58 -11.66 34.79
CA GLU A 18 26.29 -12.03 35.34
C GLU A 18 26.42 -12.64 36.75
N PRO A 19 25.59 -12.24 37.71
CA PRO A 19 25.49 -13.03 38.92
C PRO A 19 24.63 -14.27 38.65
N ARG A 20 25.20 -15.41 38.93
CA ARG A 20 24.47 -16.68 38.98
C ARG A 20 23.39 -16.59 40.04
N ALA A 21 22.15 -16.47 39.63
CA ALA A 21 21.02 -16.69 40.49
C ALA A 21 20.66 -18.17 40.48
N SER A 22 20.79 -18.80 41.61
CA SER A 22 20.39 -20.16 41.85
C SER A 22 18.88 -20.33 41.81
N VAL A 23 18.52 -21.30 41.08
CA VAL A 23 17.29 -22.06 40.92
C VAL A 23 16.37 -22.03 42.14
N GLY A 24 15.22 -21.38 41.96
CA GLY A 24 14.04 -21.63 42.75
C GLY A 24 13.01 -22.38 41.90
N ARG A 25 12.79 -23.62 42.22
CA ARG A 25 11.74 -24.43 41.60
C ARG A 25 10.41 -23.85 41.95
N SER A 26 9.63 -23.47 40.97
CA SER A 26 8.19 -23.63 41.03
C SER A 26 7.68 -23.71 39.61
N ALA A 27 7.46 -24.90 39.16
CA ALA A 27 6.81 -25.17 37.90
C ALA A 27 5.32 -24.91 38.08
N VAL A 28 4.91 -23.65 38.01
CA VAL A 28 3.57 -23.33 37.63
C VAL A 28 3.61 -23.16 36.12
N ARG A 29 3.11 -24.16 35.42
CA ARG A 29 2.82 -23.99 33.99
C ARG A 29 1.65 -23.01 33.91
N PRO A 30 1.86 -21.80 33.40
CA PRO A 30 0.73 -21.06 32.90
C PRO A 30 0.27 -21.81 31.68
N THR A 31 -0.95 -22.29 31.71
CA THR A 31 -1.68 -22.57 30.48
C THR A 31 -1.69 -21.29 29.69
N ALA A 32 -0.67 -21.11 28.86
CA ALA A 32 -0.67 -20.05 27.90
C ALA A 32 -1.81 -20.36 26.94
N SER A 33 -2.95 -19.75 27.22
CA SER A 33 -3.92 -19.50 26.20
C SER A 33 -3.13 -18.92 25.04
N ARG A 34 -2.97 -19.68 23.98
CA ARG A 34 -2.36 -19.19 22.76
C ARG A 34 -3.28 -18.12 22.21
N SER A 35 -3.08 -16.91 22.71
CA SER A 35 -3.67 -15.74 22.11
C SER A 35 -3.17 -15.72 20.67
N ARG A 36 -4.07 -16.03 19.75
CA ARG A 36 -3.82 -15.88 18.32
C ARG A 36 -3.28 -14.46 18.14
N PRO A 37 -2.11 -14.29 17.54
CA PRO A 37 -1.60 -12.94 17.32
C PRO A 37 -2.69 -12.13 16.60
N PRO A 38 -2.89 -10.87 16.98
CA PRO A 38 -3.88 -10.04 16.32
C PRO A 38 -3.59 -10.06 14.82
N SER A 39 -4.61 -10.42 14.05
CA SER A 39 -4.50 -10.35 12.58
C SER A 39 -4.06 -8.94 12.22
N PRO A 40 -3.01 -8.76 11.39
CA PRO A 40 -2.57 -7.43 11.04
C PRO A 40 -3.77 -6.65 10.50
N ALA A 41 -3.96 -5.44 11.02
CA ALA A 41 -4.99 -4.55 10.51
C ALA A 41 -4.85 -4.43 8.99
N PRO A 42 -5.96 -4.43 8.22
CA PRO A 42 -5.89 -4.32 6.77
C PRO A 42 -5.13 -3.04 6.41
N THR A 43 -4.01 -3.21 5.73
CA THR A 43 -3.23 -2.08 5.23
C THR A 43 -4.08 -1.30 4.23
N PRO A 44 -4.24 0.01 4.38
CA PRO A 44 -4.98 0.79 3.40
C PRO A 44 -4.31 0.64 2.01
N PRO A 45 -5.10 0.60 0.94
CA PRO A 45 -4.56 0.46 -0.40
C PRO A 45 -3.66 1.66 -0.74
N LEU A 46 -2.57 1.39 -1.43
CA LEU A 46 -1.69 2.46 -1.91
C LEU A 46 -2.40 3.33 -2.93
N TRP A 47 -2.12 4.63 -2.89
CA TRP A 47 -2.71 5.58 -3.83
C TRP A 47 -2.59 5.15 -5.29
N ARG A 48 -1.40 4.70 -5.72
CA ARG A 48 -1.16 4.23 -7.08
C ARG A 48 -2.03 3.04 -7.48
N GLU A 49 -2.37 2.18 -6.53
CA GLU A 49 -3.25 1.02 -6.77
C GLU A 49 -4.70 1.47 -6.97
N VAL A 50 -5.16 2.40 -6.15
CA VAL A 50 -6.51 2.98 -6.29
C VAL A 50 -6.62 3.76 -7.59
N ALA A 51 -5.66 4.63 -7.85
CA ALA A 51 -5.61 5.44 -9.07
C ALA A 51 -5.61 4.55 -10.34
N GLY A 52 -4.74 3.54 -10.36
CA GLY A 52 -4.65 2.59 -11.47
C GLY A 52 -5.95 1.84 -11.71
N ARG A 53 -6.60 1.38 -10.65
CA ARG A 53 -7.90 0.69 -10.72
C ARG A 53 -8.99 1.60 -11.29
N VAL A 54 -9.10 2.82 -10.80
CA VAL A 54 -10.10 3.79 -11.27
C VAL A 54 -9.93 4.08 -12.77
N LEU A 55 -8.68 4.27 -13.22
CA LEU A 55 -8.39 4.47 -14.66
C LEU A 55 -8.77 3.25 -15.49
N ARG A 56 -8.40 2.05 -15.03
CA ARG A 56 -8.74 0.79 -15.69
C ARG A 56 -10.24 0.59 -15.79
N ASP A 57 -10.97 0.78 -14.71
CA ASP A 57 -12.42 0.62 -14.66
C ASP A 57 -13.11 1.59 -15.63
N GLU A 58 -12.67 2.83 -15.67
CA GLU A 58 -13.20 3.82 -16.60
C GLU A 58 -12.91 3.46 -18.06
N ARG A 59 -11.69 3.02 -18.37
CA ARG A 59 -11.34 2.55 -19.70
C ARG A 59 -12.23 1.38 -20.13
N HIS A 60 -12.42 0.39 -19.26
CA HIS A 60 -13.30 -0.75 -19.54
C HIS A 60 -14.75 -0.33 -19.72
N ARG A 61 -15.23 0.58 -18.89
CA ARG A 61 -16.59 1.15 -19.01
C ARG A 61 -16.80 1.78 -20.38
N GLN A 62 -15.79 2.45 -20.91
CA GLN A 62 -15.82 3.06 -22.25
C GLN A 62 -15.48 2.07 -23.36
N ARG A 63 -15.20 0.81 -23.05
CA ARG A 63 -14.81 -0.24 -24.02
C ARG A 63 -13.60 0.15 -24.87
N ARG A 64 -12.65 0.87 -24.27
CA ARG A 64 -11.41 1.27 -24.95
C ARG A 64 -10.29 0.29 -24.64
N THR A 65 -9.43 0.08 -25.62
CA THR A 65 -8.21 -0.72 -25.45
C THR A 65 -7.10 0.11 -24.79
N LEU A 66 -6.15 -0.57 -24.18
CA LEU A 66 -4.93 0.09 -23.66
C LEU A 66 -4.22 0.90 -24.75
N ALA A 67 -4.11 0.35 -25.96
CA ALA A 67 -3.47 1.03 -27.08
C ALA A 67 -4.16 2.35 -27.42
N GLN A 68 -5.49 2.35 -27.51
CA GLN A 68 -6.25 3.56 -27.84
C GLN A 68 -6.09 4.67 -26.80
N VAL A 69 -6.07 4.30 -25.51
CA VAL A 69 -5.89 5.27 -24.43
C VAL A 69 -4.44 5.76 -24.37
N ALA A 70 -3.47 4.86 -24.50
CA ALA A 70 -2.05 5.19 -24.50
C ALA A 70 -1.68 6.12 -25.65
N GLU A 71 -2.17 5.85 -26.86
CA GLU A 71 -1.97 6.71 -28.03
C GLU A 71 -2.49 8.13 -27.80
N ARG A 72 -3.72 8.25 -27.29
CA ARG A 72 -4.32 9.55 -26.98
C ARG A 72 -3.63 10.30 -25.85
N ALA A 73 -3.12 9.56 -24.88
CA ALA A 73 -2.39 10.14 -23.75
C ALA A 73 -0.91 10.43 -24.07
N GLY A 74 -0.42 10.03 -25.24
CA GLY A 74 0.96 10.23 -25.64
C GLY A 74 1.97 9.40 -24.83
N MET A 75 1.61 8.20 -24.43
CA MET A 75 2.47 7.30 -23.67
C MET A 75 2.51 5.88 -24.25
N SER A 76 3.48 5.08 -23.80
CA SER A 76 3.55 3.67 -24.24
C SER A 76 2.43 2.84 -23.62
N VAL A 77 1.99 1.82 -24.34
CA VAL A 77 0.99 0.85 -23.86
C VAL A 77 1.48 0.15 -22.58
N GLN A 78 2.77 -0.21 -22.56
CA GLN A 78 3.37 -0.86 -21.39
C GLN A 78 3.35 0.04 -20.16
N TYR A 79 3.69 1.31 -20.32
CA TYR A 79 3.69 2.28 -19.21
C TYR A 79 2.28 2.48 -18.65
N LEU A 80 1.27 2.64 -19.50
CA LEU A 80 -0.11 2.73 -19.09
C LEU A 80 -0.58 1.45 -18.37
N SER A 81 -0.19 0.28 -18.88
CA SER A 81 -0.50 -1.00 -18.24
C SER A 81 0.07 -1.10 -16.82
N GLU A 82 1.29 -0.61 -16.60
CA GLU A 82 1.91 -0.59 -15.27
C GLU A 82 1.24 0.39 -14.32
N ILE A 83 0.79 1.54 -14.83
CA ILE A 83 -0.02 2.49 -14.05
C ILE A 83 -1.35 1.85 -13.63
N GLU A 84 -2.07 1.23 -14.55
CA GLU A 84 -3.35 0.58 -14.24
C GLU A 84 -3.22 -0.60 -13.26
N ARG A 85 -2.07 -1.25 -13.23
CA ARG A 85 -1.77 -2.32 -12.26
C ARG A 85 -1.27 -1.80 -10.91
N GLY A 86 -1.11 -0.49 -10.76
CA GLY A 86 -0.58 0.10 -9.54
C GLY A 86 0.90 -0.17 -9.30
N ARG A 87 1.65 -0.56 -10.31
CA ARG A 87 3.09 -0.85 -10.22
C ARG A 87 3.94 0.39 -10.35
N LYS A 88 3.44 1.40 -11.08
CA LYS A 88 4.11 2.68 -11.25
C LYS A 88 3.19 3.81 -10.81
N GLU A 89 3.79 4.80 -10.20
CA GLU A 89 3.13 6.04 -9.88
C GLU A 89 3.23 6.99 -11.07
N ALA A 90 2.10 7.50 -11.50
CA ALA A 90 2.05 8.46 -12.59
C ALA A 90 2.25 9.88 -12.05
N SER A 91 3.02 10.70 -12.76
CA SER A 91 3.10 12.12 -12.48
C SER A 91 1.75 12.81 -12.71
N SER A 92 1.60 14.02 -12.18
CA SER A 92 0.36 14.79 -12.37
C SER A 92 0.06 15.04 -13.84
N GLU A 93 1.08 15.28 -14.65
CA GLU A 93 0.92 15.48 -16.10
C GLU A 93 0.47 14.19 -16.80
N MET A 94 1.04 13.05 -16.41
CA MET A 94 0.64 11.75 -16.94
C MET A 94 -0.81 11.42 -16.55
N LEU A 95 -1.18 11.69 -15.30
CA LEU A 95 -2.56 11.51 -14.85
C LEU A 95 -3.52 12.40 -15.63
N ALA A 96 -3.16 13.68 -15.82
CA ALA A 96 -3.97 14.61 -16.61
C ALA A 96 -4.15 14.13 -18.06
N ALA A 97 -3.07 13.62 -18.68
CA ALA A 97 -3.10 13.10 -20.05
C ALA A 97 -4.01 11.86 -20.15
N VAL A 98 -3.91 10.91 -19.23
CA VAL A 98 -4.76 9.71 -19.21
C VAL A 98 -6.21 10.09 -18.93
N CYS A 99 -6.47 10.93 -17.93
CA CYS A 99 -7.81 11.43 -17.63
C CYS A 99 -8.43 12.14 -18.85
N GLY A 100 -7.68 13.02 -19.50
CA GLY A 100 -8.11 13.72 -20.71
C GLY A 100 -8.44 12.74 -21.84
N SER A 101 -7.63 11.71 -22.03
CA SER A 101 -7.90 10.68 -23.03
C SER A 101 -9.20 9.89 -22.77
N LEU A 102 -9.58 9.78 -21.49
CA LEU A 102 -10.83 9.13 -21.04
C LEU A 102 -12.00 10.12 -20.90
N GLY A 103 -11.79 11.40 -21.21
CA GLY A 103 -12.83 12.42 -21.05
C GLY A 103 -13.19 12.73 -19.60
N LEU A 104 -12.27 12.45 -18.66
CA LEU A 104 -12.41 12.78 -17.26
C LEU A 104 -11.68 14.09 -16.93
N SER A 105 -12.29 14.93 -16.10
CA SER A 105 -11.52 15.97 -15.43
C SER A 105 -10.68 15.36 -14.29
N LEU A 106 -9.60 16.01 -13.93
CA LEU A 106 -8.77 15.56 -12.80
C LEU A 106 -9.57 15.58 -11.48
N GLY A 107 -10.49 16.52 -11.31
CA GLY A 107 -11.40 16.58 -10.16
C GLY A 107 -12.35 15.37 -10.09
N GLN A 108 -12.95 15.00 -11.22
CA GLN A 108 -13.79 13.79 -11.30
C GLN A 108 -12.99 12.52 -10.97
N PHE A 109 -11.78 12.45 -11.48
CA PHE A 109 -10.88 11.33 -11.17
C PHE A 109 -10.54 11.27 -9.68
N ALA A 110 -10.14 12.39 -9.08
CA ALA A 110 -9.84 12.46 -7.65
C ALA A 110 -11.05 12.08 -6.78
N PHE A 111 -12.25 12.55 -7.14
CA PHE A 111 -13.48 12.19 -6.45
C PHE A 111 -13.76 10.68 -6.51
N ARG A 112 -13.55 10.04 -7.65
CA ARG A 112 -13.72 8.59 -7.80
C ARG A 112 -12.69 7.81 -6.99
N CYS A 113 -11.45 8.30 -6.94
CA CYS A 113 -10.39 7.70 -6.11
C CYS A 113 -10.76 7.79 -4.62
N ALA A 114 -11.23 8.92 -4.15
CA ALA A 114 -11.69 9.10 -2.78
C ALA A 114 -12.79 8.10 -2.42
N GLY A 115 -13.82 7.99 -3.24
CA GLY A 115 -14.90 7.02 -3.04
C GLY A 115 -14.42 5.55 -3.08
N ALA A 116 -13.38 5.25 -3.85
CA ALA A 116 -12.80 3.91 -3.87
C ALA A 116 -12.02 3.60 -2.59
N ILE A 117 -11.32 4.59 -2.05
CA ILE A 117 -10.60 4.47 -0.76
C ILE A 117 -11.61 4.25 0.38
N ASP A 118 -12.68 5.04 0.43
CA ASP A 118 -13.70 4.93 1.46
C ASP A 118 -14.35 3.54 1.47
N ARG A 119 -14.69 3.02 0.29
CA ARG A 119 -15.25 1.66 0.17
C ARG A 119 -14.26 0.57 0.61
N ALA A 120 -12.98 0.74 0.34
CA ALA A 120 -11.95 -0.20 0.77
C ALA A 120 -11.77 -0.18 2.30
N SER A 121 -11.90 1.00 2.91
CA SER A 121 -11.78 1.18 4.36
C SER A 121 -13.02 0.70 5.13
N THR A 122 -14.18 0.68 4.49
CA THR A 122 -15.46 0.31 5.12
C THR A 122 -15.78 -1.18 4.98
N ARG A 123 -14.96 -1.96 4.26
CA ARG A 123 -15.17 -3.41 4.20
C ARG A 123 -15.00 -4.03 5.58
N PRO A 124 -16.05 -4.59 6.19
CA PRO A 124 -15.92 -5.29 7.45
C PRO A 124 -15.02 -6.50 7.24
N THR A 125 -13.90 -6.55 7.93
CA THR A 125 -13.01 -7.70 7.96
C THR A 125 -13.59 -8.71 8.95
N GLY A 126 -14.55 -9.50 8.50
CA GLY A 126 -15.12 -10.58 9.31
C GLY A 126 -16.14 -11.38 8.52
N PRO A 127 -16.23 -12.69 8.74
CA PRO A 127 -17.35 -13.46 8.22
C PRO A 127 -18.62 -12.91 8.86
N VAL A 128 -19.49 -12.34 8.05
CA VAL A 128 -20.85 -12.07 8.47
C VAL A 128 -21.50 -13.46 8.65
N LEU A 129 -21.49 -13.97 9.87
CA LEU A 129 -22.35 -15.06 10.23
C LEU A 129 -23.78 -14.51 10.17
N LEU A 130 -24.41 -14.69 9.02
CA LEU A 130 -25.85 -14.62 8.93
C LEU A 130 -26.37 -15.81 9.74
N ALA A 131 -26.62 -15.56 11.02
CA ALA A 131 -27.46 -16.44 11.81
C ALA A 131 -28.86 -16.32 11.21
N ALA A 132 -29.25 -17.38 10.53
CA ALA A 132 -30.64 -17.59 10.16
C ALA A 132 -31.47 -17.97 11.39
#